data_f0c3867fb07f182fa962991b93339558
#
_entry.id   f0c3867fb07f182fa962991b93339558
#
_cell.length_a   1.000
_cell.length_b   1.000
_cell.length_c   1.000
_cell.angle_alpha   90.00
_cell.angle_beta   90.00
_cell.angle_gamma   90.00
#
_symmetry.space_group_name_H-M   'P 1'
#
loop_
_entity.id
_entity.type
_entity.pdbx_description
1 polymer ?
#
loop_
_entity_poly.entity_id
_entity_poly.type
_entity_poly.pdbx_seq_one_letter_code
_entity_poly.pdbx_strand_id
1 'polypeptide(L)'
;MGLNIGGAETHIVELSKELKKRGYDILVASNGGVYVDELVKAGIKHYNVPLNTRNVIKMYRSLRLLRKIIKEEKVDIVHSHARIPGFVTGLHHSLDFTFVTSAHWVFNTAHGLKYLTNWGQKVIAVSEDIKQYLIDNYNTPEDNIYVTINGIDTDKFSPDISGSEIIREFGLNDQAPIVSYVSRMDSDRAMVAEQLIDIAEQLDSRIAGIQFLIAGGGDVFDKLKEKADAVNGRLKRKCIVMTGARTDINKIVAVGDLFVGVSRAALEAMSAAKPVIVAGNEGYIGIFAEDKLSIAQENNFCCRGCEMSDRQKLSEDILRLISADAQTKADLGWYGREVIFKFYSVSKMADDCIKMYEDAY
;
A
#
# COMPACT_ATOMS: atom_id res chain seq x y z
N MET A 1 1.59 -16.32 -4.38
CA MET A 1 0.68 -15.20 -4.65
C MET A 1 0.87 -14.72 -6.09
N GLY A 2 -0.01 -13.87 -6.62
CA GLY A 2 0.22 -13.15 -7.87
C GLY A 2 0.82 -11.78 -7.58
N LEU A 3 1.35 -11.10 -8.59
CA LEU A 3 1.89 -9.73 -8.53
C LEU A 3 0.91 -8.75 -9.22
N ASN A 4 -0.33 -8.74 -8.77
CA ASN A 4 -1.35 -7.80 -9.24
C ASN A 4 -1.29 -6.48 -8.45
N ILE A 5 -2.21 -5.56 -8.70
CA ILE A 5 -2.26 -4.28 -7.98
C ILE A 5 -2.65 -4.54 -6.52
N GLY A 6 -1.75 -4.20 -5.59
CA GLY A 6 -1.96 -4.34 -4.14
C GLY A 6 -0.73 -3.92 -3.34
N GLY A 7 -0.94 -3.59 -2.05
CA GLY A 7 0.12 -3.10 -1.17
C GLY A 7 1.23 -4.11 -0.89
N ALA A 8 0.87 -5.38 -0.67
CA ALA A 8 1.85 -6.44 -0.44
C ALA A 8 2.67 -6.74 -1.70
N GLU A 9 2.03 -6.70 -2.88
CA GLU A 9 2.69 -6.90 -4.17
C GLU A 9 3.68 -5.78 -4.48
N THR A 10 3.27 -4.54 -4.25
CA THR A 10 4.17 -3.38 -4.40
C THR A 10 5.34 -3.45 -3.42
N HIS A 11 5.09 -3.86 -2.16
CA HIS A 11 6.15 -4.07 -1.17
C HIS A 11 7.22 -5.06 -1.67
N ILE A 12 6.80 -6.21 -2.24
CA ILE A 12 7.72 -7.22 -2.79
C ILE A 12 8.56 -6.63 -3.92
N VAL A 13 7.93 -5.90 -4.82
CA VAL A 13 8.61 -5.31 -5.99
C VAL A 13 9.65 -4.29 -5.54
N GLU A 14 9.28 -3.35 -4.66
CA GLU A 14 10.18 -2.30 -4.19
C GLU A 14 11.34 -2.87 -3.34
N LEU A 15 11.06 -3.83 -2.44
CA LEU A 15 12.10 -4.53 -1.68
C LEU A 15 13.07 -5.25 -2.61
N SER A 16 12.55 -5.98 -3.61
CA SER A 16 13.38 -6.72 -4.57
C SER A 16 14.30 -5.79 -5.37
N LYS A 17 13.78 -4.65 -5.81
CA LYS A 17 14.55 -3.62 -6.55
C LYS A 17 15.65 -3.03 -5.68
N GLU A 18 15.33 -2.66 -4.45
CA GLU A 18 16.30 -2.07 -3.52
C GLU A 18 17.42 -3.06 -3.15
N LEU A 19 17.07 -4.30 -2.83
CA LEU A 19 18.07 -5.35 -2.56
C LEU A 19 18.97 -5.60 -3.78
N LYS A 20 18.39 -5.61 -5.00
CA LYS A 20 19.18 -5.73 -6.25
C LYS A 20 20.13 -4.55 -6.43
N LYS A 21 19.67 -3.32 -6.17
CA LYS A 21 20.50 -2.09 -6.19
C LYS A 21 21.68 -2.17 -5.22
N ARG A 22 21.49 -2.84 -4.07
CA ARG A 22 22.54 -3.08 -3.06
C ARG A 22 23.50 -4.24 -3.38
N GLY A 23 23.31 -4.89 -4.53
CA GLY A 23 24.21 -5.94 -5.03
C GLY A 23 23.83 -7.37 -4.65
N TYR A 24 22.66 -7.59 -4.04
CA TYR A 24 22.16 -8.93 -3.79
C TYR A 24 21.62 -9.58 -5.08
N ASP A 25 21.82 -10.89 -5.21
CA ASP A 25 21.21 -11.67 -6.28
C ASP A 25 19.78 -12.02 -5.93
N ILE A 26 18.84 -11.32 -6.58
CA ILE A 26 17.41 -11.43 -6.31
C ILE A 26 16.70 -12.14 -7.45
N LEU A 27 15.83 -13.07 -7.09
CA LEU A 27 14.83 -13.66 -7.99
C LEU A 27 13.46 -13.66 -7.32
N VAL A 28 12.40 -13.59 -8.12
CA VAL A 28 11.02 -13.60 -7.63
C VAL A 28 10.24 -14.76 -8.25
N ALA A 29 9.58 -15.57 -7.41
CA ALA A 29 8.67 -16.62 -7.84
C ALA A 29 7.22 -16.23 -7.49
N SER A 30 6.35 -16.13 -8.50
CA SER A 30 4.93 -15.80 -8.31
C SER A 30 4.06 -16.38 -9.41
N ASN A 31 2.72 -16.25 -9.29
CA ASN A 31 1.78 -16.65 -10.35
C ASN A 31 1.62 -15.57 -11.45
N GLY A 32 2.65 -14.74 -11.71
CA GLY A 32 2.57 -13.63 -12.65
C GLY A 32 1.78 -12.44 -12.11
N GLY A 33 1.52 -11.46 -12.96
CA GLY A 33 0.77 -10.25 -12.65
C GLY A 33 1.37 -9.01 -13.32
N VAL A 34 0.73 -7.85 -13.13
CA VAL A 34 1.06 -6.59 -13.81
C VAL A 34 2.46 -6.04 -13.47
N TYR A 35 3.01 -6.42 -12.31
CA TYR A 35 4.34 -5.95 -11.88
C TYR A 35 5.51 -6.81 -12.38
N VAL A 36 5.27 -7.90 -13.12
CA VAL A 36 6.35 -8.76 -13.63
C VAL A 36 7.28 -7.99 -14.56
N ASP A 37 6.72 -7.17 -15.45
CA ASP A 37 7.51 -6.36 -16.38
C ASP A 37 8.43 -5.35 -15.66
N GLU A 38 7.99 -4.82 -14.53
CA GLU A 38 8.79 -3.90 -13.70
C GLU A 38 10.01 -4.63 -13.09
N LEU A 39 9.82 -5.85 -12.58
CA LEU A 39 10.91 -6.69 -12.07
C LEU A 39 11.92 -7.02 -13.18
N VAL A 40 11.43 -7.43 -14.35
CA VAL A 40 12.30 -7.77 -15.50
C VAL A 40 13.10 -6.58 -15.97
N LYS A 41 12.48 -5.39 -16.06
CA LYS A 41 13.19 -4.13 -16.39
C LYS A 41 14.26 -3.76 -15.35
N ALA A 42 14.06 -4.12 -14.10
CA ALA A 42 15.05 -3.95 -13.02
C ALA A 42 16.14 -5.04 -13.02
N GLY A 43 16.15 -5.95 -14.00
CA GLY A 43 17.12 -7.04 -14.10
C GLY A 43 16.93 -8.15 -13.07
N ILE A 44 15.70 -8.31 -12.55
CA ILE A 44 15.33 -9.35 -11.58
C ILE A 44 14.66 -10.51 -12.33
N LYS A 45 15.20 -11.72 -12.15
CA LYS A 45 14.62 -12.93 -12.74
C LYS A 45 13.25 -13.23 -12.12
N HIS A 46 12.25 -13.49 -12.94
CA HIS A 46 10.93 -13.91 -12.50
C HIS A 46 10.60 -15.34 -12.94
N TYR A 47 10.15 -16.17 -12.00
CA TYR A 47 9.70 -17.52 -12.22
C TYR A 47 8.19 -17.63 -12.04
N ASN A 48 7.50 -18.11 -13.09
CA ASN A 48 6.05 -18.34 -13.00
C ASN A 48 5.77 -19.65 -12.25
N VAL A 49 5.31 -19.53 -11.01
CA VAL A 49 4.97 -20.65 -10.12
C VAL A 49 3.55 -20.45 -9.57
N PRO A 50 2.63 -21.45 -9.66
CA PRO A 50 1.22 -21.31 -9.29
C PRO A 50 1.03 -21.26 -7.76
N LEU A 51 1.52 -20.20 -7.12
CA LEU A 51 1.54 -19.97 -5.66
C LEU A 51 0.27 -19.30 -5.10
N ASN A 52 -0.78 -19.14 -5.91
CA ASN A 52 -2.03 -18.47 -5.53
C ASN A 52 -3.24 -19.43 -5.45
N THR A 53 -3.00 -20.73 -5.34
CA THR A 53 -4.06 -21.74 -5.45
C THR A 53 -4.07 -22.70 -4.26
N ARG A 54 -5.26 -23.22 -3.92
CA ARG A 54 -5.47 -24.31 -2.97
C ARG A 54 -5.66 -25.66 -3.65
N ASN A 55 -5.55 -25.71 -4.98
CA ASN A 55 -5.63 -26.96 -5.74
C ASN A 55 -4.38 -27.81 -5.49
N VAL A 56 -4.57 -29.02 -4.96
CA VAL A 56 -3.49 -29.93 -4.52
C VAL A 56 -2.51 -30.27 -5.65
N ILE A 57 -3.00 -30.47 -6.88
CA ILE A 57 -2.15 -30.78 -8.05
C ILE A 57 -1.26 -29.58 -8.38
N LYS A 58 -1.82 -28.37 -8.38
CA LYS A 58 -1.06 -27.15 -8.63
C LYS A 58 -0.08 -26.86 -7.48
N MET A 59 -0.45 -27.16 -6.23
CA MET A 59 0.46 -27.04 -5.08
C MET A 59 1.64 -28.02 -5.19
N TYR A 60 1.38 -29.27 -5.60
CA TYR A 60 2.46 -30.25 -5.86
C TYR A 60 3.38 -29.77 -6.99
N ARG A 61 2.82 -29.21 -8.05
CA ARG A 61 3.61 -28.59 -9.12
C ARG A 61 4.47 -27.42 -8.59
N SER A 62 3.90 -26.56 -7.75
CA SER A 62 4.64 -25.46 -7.11
C SER A 62 5.79 -25.97 -6.25
N LEU A 63 5.55 -27.01 -5.46
CA LEU A 63 6.58 -27.67 -4.65
C LEU A 63 7.76 -28.13 -5.51
N ARG A 64 7.49 -28.84 -6.63
CA ARG A 64 8.55 -29.32 -7.54
C ARG A 64 9.30 -28.17 -8.22
N LEU A 65 8.59 -27.14 -8.66
CA LEU A 65 9.20 -25.97 -9.30
C LEU A 65 10.09 -25.19 -8.33
N LEU A 66 9.61 -24.91 -7.12
CA LEU A 66 10.42 -24.22 -6.10
C LEU A 66 11.66 -25.02 -5.75
N ARG A 67 11.53 -26.35 -5.56
CA ARG A 67 12.70 -27.21 -5.30
C ARG A 67 13.75 -27.11 -6.41
N LYS A 68 13.30 -27.08 -7.68
CA LYS A 68 14.18 -26.94 -8.83
C LYS A 68 14.88 -25.56 -8.80
N ILE A 69 14.12 -24.47 -8.64
CA ILE A 69 14.64 -23.11 -8.62
C ILE A 69 15.67 -22.95 -7.49
N ILE A 70 15.34 -23.35 -6.26
CA ILE A 70 16.22 -23.23 -5.10
C ILE A 70 17.56 -23.92 -5.37
N LYS A 71 17.55 -25.12 -5.97
CA LYS A 71 18.78 -25.85 -6.27
C LYS A 71 19.59 -25.27 -7.43
N GLU A 72 18.94 -24.92 -8.54
CA GLU A 72 19.59 -24.44 -9.76
C GLU A 72 20.17 -23.03 -9.57
N GLU A 73 19.45 -22.16 -8.86
CA GLU A 73 19.88 -20.78 -8.57
C GLU A 73 20.72 -20.70 -7.28
N LYS A 74 20.90 -21.81 -6.55
CA LYS A 74 21.67 -21.87 -5.27
C LYS A 74 21.19 -20.81 -4.27
N VAL A 75 19.89 -20.84 -4.00
CA VAL A 75 19.23 -19.84 -3.16
C VAL A 75 19.61 -20.05 -1.69
N ASP A 76 20.21 -19.03 -1.06
CA ASP A 76 20.58 -19.04 0.36
C ASP A 76 19.40 -18.72 1.27
N ILE A 77 18.52 -17.79 0.86
CA ILE A 77 17.39 -17.31 1.66
C ILE A 77 16.10 -17.33 0.81
N VAL A 78 15.05 -17.92 1.35
CA VAL A 78 13.69 -17.85 0.78
C VAL A 78 12.80 -17.01 1.67
N HIS A 79 12.32 -15.87 1.14
CA HIS A 79 11.40 -14.98 1.83
C HIS A 79 9.98 -15.11 1.24
N SER A 80 9.02 -15.61 2.03
CA SER A 80 7.64 -15.78 1.60
C SER A 80 6.72 -14.71 2.16
N HIS A 81 5.90 -14.08 1.30
CA HIS A 81 5.03 -12.96 1.63
C HIS A 81 3.53 -13.31 1.73
N ALA A 82 3.19 -14.59 1.77
CA ALA A 82 1.80 -15.04 1.92
C ALA A 82 1.73 -16.46 2.45
N ARG A 83 0.56 -16.85 3.02
CA ARG A 83 0.35 -18.16 3.65
C ARG A 83 0.64 -19.34 2.72
N ILE A 84 0.11 -19.35 1.49
CA ILE A 84 0.29 -20.47 0.57
C ILE A 84 1.75 -20.62 0.15
N PRO A 85 2.47 -19.57 -0.30
CA PRO A 85 3.92 -19.67 -0.52
C PRO A 85 4.67 -20.17 0.71
N GLY A 86 4.38 -19.62 1.90
CA GLY A 86 5.01 -20.02 3.16
C GLY A 86 4.79 -21.50 3.48
N PHE A 87 3.56 -22.00 3.31
CA PHE A 87 3.26 -23.42 3.50
C PHE A 87 4.04 -24.31 2.53
N VAL A 88 4.03 -23.96 1.22
CA VAL A 88 4.73 -24.77 0.19
C VAL A 88 6.25 -24.71 0.41
N THR A 89 6.82 -23.57 0.77
CA THR A 89 8.25 -23.42 1.09
C THR A 89 8.63 -24.25 2.30
N GLY A 90 7.84 -24.20 3.35
CA GLY A 90 8.09 -24.95 4.59
C GLY A 90 8.08 -26.48 4.45
N LEU A 91 7.60 -27.02 3.32
CA LEU A 91 7.68 -28.46 3.02
C LEU A 91 9.05 -28.90 2.47
N HIS A 92 10.00 -27.98 2.24
CA HIS A 92 11.32 -28.28 1.67
C HIS A 92 12.39 -28.54 2.73
N HIS A 93 12.07 -29.22 3.83
CA HIS A 93 12.98 -29.51 4.96
C HIS A 93 14.31 -30.18 4.58
N SER A 94 14.39 -30.76 3.39
CA SER A 94 15.61 -31.44 2.92
C SER A 94 16.55 -30.56 2.07
N LEU A 95 16.23 -29.29 1.93
CA LEU A 95 17.07 -28.31 1.23
C LEU A 95 17.75 -27.41 2.24
N ASP A 96 18.97 -27.02 1.91
CA ASP A 96 19.77 -26.09 2.71
C ASP A 96 19.47 -24.66 2.23
N PHE A 97 18.65 -23.95 2.99
CA PHE A 97 18.36 -22.53 2.82
C PHE A 97 17.69 -21.99 4.09
N THR A 98 17.88 -20.72 4.34
CA THR A 98 17.19 -19.99 5.41
C THR A 98 15.78 -19.61 4.95
N PHE A 99 14.77 -19.93 5.78
CA PHE A 99 13.36 -19.63 5.46
C PHE A 99 12.81 -18.56 6.39
N VAL A 100 12.38 -17.45 5.79
CA VAL A 100 11.77 -16.31 6.49
C VAL A 100 10.46 -15.88 5.81
N THR A 101 9.62 -15.13 6.53
CA THR A 101 8.31 -14.71 6.03
C THR A 101 8.00 -13.26 6.35
N SER A 102 6.99 -12.68 5.65
CA SER A 102 6.35 -11.42 6.02
C SER A 102 4.84 -11.61 6.24
N ALA A 103 4.34 -11.08 7.33
CA ALA A 103 2.92 -10.96 7.63
C ALA A 103 2.43 -9.56 7.26
N HIS A 104 1.72 -9.46 6.12
CA HIS A 104 1.16 -8.21 5.61
C HIS A 104 -0.24 -7.90 6.13
N TRP A 105 -0.87 -8.86 6.80
CA TRP A 105 -2.24 -8.77 7.31
C TRP A 105 -2.49 -9.79 8.41
N VAL A 106 -3.60 -9.63 9.13
CA VAL A 106 -4.09 -10.65 10.08
C VAL A 106 -4.63 -11.85 9.31
N PHE A 107 -4.08 -13.04 9.52
CA PHE A 107 -4.52 -14.25 8.87
C PHE A 107 -5.52 -15.03 9.72
N ASN A 108 -6.68 -15.34 9.17
CA ASN A 108 -7.69 -16.17 9.84
C ASN A 108 -7.09 -17.48 10.39
N THR A 109 -7.28 -17.74 11.68
CA THR A 109 -6.79 -18.93 12.39
C THR A 109 -7.80 -20.06 12.47
N ALA A 110 -9.07 -19.81 12.08
CA ALA A 110 -10.16 -20.78 12.16
C ALA A 110 -9.95 -22.00 11.25
N HIS A 111 -10.71 -23.06 11.51
CA HIS A 111 -10.73 -24.30 10.68
C HIS A 111 -9.35 -24.95 10.52
N GLY A 112 -8.46 -24.85 11.51
CA GLY A 112 -7.13 -25.46 11.47
C GLY A 112 -6.11 -24.70 10.59
N LEU A 113 -6.47 -23.56 10.01
CA LEU A 113 -5.57 -22.73 9.19
C LEU A 113 -4.34 -22.25 9.97
N LYS A 114 -4.44 -22.15 11.30
CA LYS A 114 -3.29 -21.86 12.18
C LYS A 114 -2.15 -22.85 11.95
N TYR A 115 -2.45 -24.13 11.87
CA TYR A 115 -1.46 -25.21 11.74
C TYR A 115 -0.89 -25.35 10.33
N LEU A 116 -1.54 -24.75 9.32
CA LEU A 116 -1.05 -24.68 7.94
C LEU A 116 -0.20 -23.43 7.67
N THR A 117 -0.05 -22.54 8.68
CA THR A 117 0.75 -21.34 8.52
C THR A 117 2.15 -21.60 9.06
N ASN A 118 3.15 -21.46 8.21
CA ASN A 118 4.56 -21.57 8.58
C ASN A 118 5.21 -20.19 8.46
N TRP A 119 5.72 -19.67 9.58
CA TRP A 119 6.34 -18.35 9.65
C TRP A 119 7.86 -18.38 9.41
N GLY A 120 8.45 -19.57 9.20
CA GLY A 120 9.90 -19.71 9.02
C GLY A 120 10.68 -19.56 10.32
N GLN A 121 11.97 -19.28 10.18
CA GLN A 121 12.89 -19.04 11.31
C GLN A 121 12.69 -17.65 11.92
N LYS A 122 12.44 -16.65 11.07
CA LYS A 122 12.13 -15.27 11.45
C LYS A 122 10.94 -14.78 10.61
N VAL A 123 10.21 -13.81 11.16
CA VAL A 123 9.05 -13.21 10.48
C VAL A 123 9.06 -11.69 10.61
N ILE A 124 8.76 -11.03 9.50
CA ILE A 124 8.48 -9.59 9.50
C ILE A 124 6.99 -9.37 9.74
N ALA A 125 6.65 -8.55 10.72
CA ALA A 125 5.35 -7.92 10.89
C ALA A 125 5.39 -6.51 10.31
N VAL A 126 4.41 -6.13 9.50
CA VAL A 126 4.41 -4.80 8.85
C VAL A 126 3.90 -3.67 9.77
N SER A 127 3.61 -3.98 11.03
CA SER A 127 3.21 -3.02 12.08
C SER A 127 3.21 -3.70 13.45
N GLU A 128 3.20 -2.90 14.53
CA GLU A 128 3.19 -3.43 15.91
C GLU A 128 1.93 -4.23 16.21
N ASP A 129 0.77 -3.84 15.69
CA ASP A 129 -0.47 -4.59 15.87
C ASP A 129 -0.42 -5.97 15.18
N ILE A 130 0.25 -6.10 14.04
CA ILE A 130 0.52 -7.41 13.40
C ILE A 130 1.53 -8.22 14.23
N LYS A 131 2.57 -7.60 14.80
CA LYS A 131 3.49 -8.27 15.73
C LYS A 131 2.72 -8.87 16.91
N GLN A 132 1.89 -8.07 17.59
CA GLN A 132 1.09 -8.53 18.70
C GLN A 132 0.13 -9.64 18.27
N TYR A 133 -0.49 -9.51 17.10
CA TYR A 133 -1.34 -10.57 16.55
C TYR A 133 -0.60 -11.90 16.34
N LEU A 134 0.66 -11.88 15.89
CA LEU A 134 1.47 -13.09 15.72
C LEU A 134 1.80 -13.75 17.06
N ILE A 135 2.09 -12.96 18.10
CA ILE A 135 2.33 -13.46 19.45
C ILE A 135 1.07 -14.14 19.99
N ASP A 136 -0.07 -13.44 19.98
CA ASP A 136 -1.31 -13.88 20.62
C ASP A 136 -1.95 -15.09 19.92
N ASN A 137 -1.90 -15.12 18.58
CA ASN A 137 -2.64 -16.12 17.81
C ASN A 137 -1.80 -17.29 17.30
N TYR A 138 -0.49 -17.09 17.11
CA TYR A 138 0.41 -18.11 16.58
C TYR A 138 1.45 -18.57 17.61
N ASN A 139 1.52 -17.92 18.78
CA ASN A 139 2.56 -18.14 19.79
C ASN A 139 3.98 -17.99 19.19
N THR A 140 4.14 -17.08 18.25
CA THR A 140 5.45 -16.79 17.65
C THR A 140 6.32 -16.12 18.71
N PRO A 141 7.54 -16.62 19.00
CA PRO A 141 8.43 -15.97 19.95
C PRO A 141 8.72 -14.53 19.55
N GLU A 142 8.70 -13.60 20.48
CA GLU A 142 8.90 -12.18 20.20
C GLU A 142 10.25 -11.92 19.53
N ASP A 143 11.32 -12.60 19.97
CA ASP A 143 12.66 -12.51 19.40
C ASP A 143 12.77 -13.00 17.95
N ASN A 144 11.74 -13.66 17.43
CA ASN A 144 11.67 -14.09 16.05
C ASN A 144 10.87 -13.11 15.16
N ILE A 145 10.32 -12.04 15.74
CA ILE A 145 9.47 -11.09 15.02
C ILE A 145 10.21 -9.75 14.86
N TYR A 146 10.41 -9.34 13.62
CA TYR A 146 10.93 -8.03 13.24
C TYR A 146 9.78 -7.16 12.78
N VAL A 147 9.72 -5.92 13.26
CA VAL A 147 8.76 -4.94 12.73
C VAL A 147 9.45 -4.11 11.69
N THR A 148 8.99 -4.20 10.45
CA THR A 148 9.36 -3.26 9.39
C THR A 148 8.13 -2.92 8.58
N ILE A 149 8.18 -1.75 8.02
CA ILE A 149 7.04 -1.10 7.37
C ILE A 149 7.01 -1.39 5.86
N ASN A 150 5.89 -1.02 5.25
CA ASN A 150 5.78 -1.00 3.80
C ASN A 150 6.58 0.17 3.24
N GLY A 151 7.84 -0.07 2.86
CA GLY A 151 8.72 0.95 2.32
C GLY A 151 8.15 1.68 1.11
N ILE A 152 8.35 2.99 1.09
CA ILE A 152 7.93 3.88 0.00
C ILE A 152 9.16 4.27 -0.82
N ASP A 153 9.06 4.10 -2.14
CA ASP A 153 10.06 4.59 -3.09
C ASP A 153 9.95 6.12 -3.19
N THR A 154 10.88 6.81 -2.53
CA THR A 154 10.89 8.27 -2.40
C THR A 154 11.31 9.00 -3.69
N ASP A 155 11.87 8.29 -4.65
CA ASP A 155 12.18 8.81 -5.98
C ASP A 155 10.93 8.71 -6.89
N LYS A 156 10.23 7.59 -6.84
CA LYS A 156 8.96 7.37 -7.55
C LYS A 156 7.85 8.30 -7.05
N PHE A 157 7.79 8.54 -5.74
CA PHE A 157 6.85 9.46 -5.10
C PHE A 157 7.59 10.70 -4.61
N SER A 158 8.11 11.48 -5.57
CA SER A 158 8.81 12.74 -5.32
C SER A 158 7.91 13.95 -5.61
N PRO A 159 8.11 15.10 -4.92
CA PRO A 159 7.46 16.35 -5.28
C PRO A 159 7.72 16.80 -6.73
N ASP A 160 8.83 16.33 -7.34
CA ASP A 160 9.24 16.69 -8.70
C ASP A 160 8.46 15.91 -9.80
N ILE A 161 7.63 14.95 -9.41
CA ILE A 161 6.83 14.18 -10.39
C ILE A 161 5.76 15.07 -11.02
N SER A 162 5.75 15.12 -12.35
CA SER A 162 4.75 15.86 -13.11
C SER A 162 3.42 15.10 -13.20
N GLY A 163 2.34 15.78 -12.83
CA GLY A 163 0.97 15.30 -13.03
C GLY A 163 0.32 15.73 -14.36
N SER A 164 1.04 16.43 -15.25
CA SER A 164 0.49 17.05 -16.45
C SER A 164 -0.22 16.08 -17.41
N GLU A 165 0.21 14.82 -17.46
CA GLU A 165 -0.46 13.78 -18.27
C GLU A 165 -1.85 13.47 -17.71
N ILE A 166 -1.99 13.36 -16.39
CA ILE A 166 -3.28 13.10 -15.71
C ILE A 166 -4.23 14.29 -15.90
N ILE A 167 -3.73 15.52 -15.78
CA ILE A 167 -4.52 16.75 -16.03
C ILE A 167 -5.11 16.70 -17.44
N ARG A 168 -4.29 16.40 -18.46
CA ARG A 168 -4.74 16.30 -19.85
C ARG A 168 -5.68 15.13 -20.09
N GLU A 169 -5.36 13.94 -19.57
CA GLU A 169 -6.15 12.72 -19.76
C GLU A 169 -7.58 12.89 -19.24
N PHE A 170 -7.71 13.49 -18.05
CA PHE A 170 -9.02 13.64 -17.41
C PHE A 170 -9.66 15.02 -17.62
N GLY A 171 -8.99 15.94 -18.28
CA GLY A 171 -9.49 17.30 -18.51
C GLY A 171 -9.68 18.08 -17.23
N LEU A 172 -8.73 17.95 -16.28
CA LEU A 172 -8.76 18.69 -15.03
C LEU A 172 -8.32 20.15 -15.27
N ASN A 173 -8.79 21.06 -14.41
CA ASN A 173 -8.35 22.44 -14.39
C ASN A 173 -7.24 22.58 -13.33
N ASP A 174 -6.01 22.83 -13.75
CA ASP A 174 -4.84 23.00 -12.88
C ASP A 174 -4.79 24.33 -12.13
N GLN A 175 -5.72 25.25 -12.43
CA GLN A 175 -5.89 26.51 -11.71
C GLN A 175 -6.93 26.42 -10.59
N ALA A 176 -7.56 25.27 -10.41
CA ALA A 176 -8.57 25.05 -9.38
C ALA A 176 -8.13 23.92 -8.43
N PRO A 177 -8.51 23.98 -7.15
CA PRO A 177 -8.08 23.00 -6.15
C PRO A 177 -8.47 21.57 -6.53
N ILE A 178 -7.53 20.64 -6.38
CA ILE A 178 -7.73 19.20 -6.65
C ILE A 178 -7.49 18.41 -5.36
N VAL A 179 -8.50 17.67 -4.94
CA VAL A 179 -8.43 16.66 -3.87
C VAL A 179 -8.21 15.31 -4.52
N SER A 180 -7.08 14.67 -4.24
CA SER A 180 -6.80 13.32 -4.74
C SER A 180 -7.08 12.26 -3.68
N TYR A 181 -7.59 11.11 -4.13
CA TYR A 181 -7.89 9.93 -3.31
C TYR A 181 -7.54 8.66 -4.06
N VAL A 182 -6.90 7.71 -3.37
CA VAL A 182 -6.54 6.41 -3.94
C VAL A 182 -6.92 5.30 -2.98
N SER A 183 -7.79 4.40 -3.42
CA SER A 183 -8.16 3.19 -2.67
C SER A 183 -8.78 2.15 -3.59
N ARG A 184 -8.84 0.89 -3.14
CA ARG A 184 -9.75 -0.08 -3.78
C ARG A 184 -11.21 0.31 -3.50
N MET A 185 -12.06 0.14 -4.49
CA MET A 185 -13.50 0.42 -4.42
C MET A 185 -14.28 -0.87 -4.14
N ASP A 186 -13.82 -1.63 -3.13
CA ASP A 186 -14.55 -2.79 -2.63
C ASP A 186 -15.54 -2.34 -1.55
N SER A 187 -16.63 -3.07 -1.36
CA SER A 187 -17.72 -2.72 -0.42
C SER A 187 -17.24 -2.48 1.02
N ASP A 188 -16.15 -3.14 1.43
CA ASP A 188 -15.52 -2.99 2.74
C ASP A 188 -14.50 -1.83 2.81
N ARG A 189 -14.22 -1.10 1.71
CA ARG A 189 -13.16 -0.08 1.62
C ARG A 189 -13.57 1.24 0.97
N ALA A 190 -14.76 1.30 0.41
CA ALA A 190 -15.21 2.43 -0.41
C ALA A 190 -15.89 3.57 0.39
N MET A 191 -16.02 3.45 1.71
CA MET A 191 -16.75 4.42 2.54
C MET A 191 -16.25 5.86 2.36
N VAL A 192 -14.94 6.08 2.40
CA VAL A 192 -14.38 7.44 2.27
C VAL A 192 -14.55 7.97 0.84
N ALA A 193 -14.44 7.13 -0.19
CA ALA A 193 -14.75 7.53 -1.57
C ALA A 193 -16.21 7.98 -1.69
N GLU A 194 -17.14 7.25 -1.07
CA GLU A 194 -18.56 7.64 -1.04
C GLU A 194 -18.77 8.94 -0.28
N GLN A 195 -18.11 9.14 0.87
CA GLN A 195 -18.18 10.39 1.62
C GLN A 195 -17.66 11.58 0.80
N LEU A 196 -16.53 11.43 0.06
CA LEU A 196 -16.01 12.47 -0.83
C LEU A 196 -17.00 12.85 -1.93
N ILE A 197 -17.70 11.87 -2.53
CA ILE A 197 -18.75 12.11 -3.52
C ILE A 197 -19.91 12.88 -2.88
N ASP A 198 -20.34 12.50 -1.67
CA ASP A 198 -21.49 13.11 -0.97
C ASP A 198 -21.25 14.56 -0.58
N ILE A 199 -20.02 14.91 -0.19
CA ILE A 199 -19.68 16.29 0.23
C ILE A 199 -19.25 17.20 -0.93
N ALA A 200 -19.05 16.68 -2.13
CA ALA A 200 -18.50 17.43 -3.26
C ALA A 200 -19.35 18.64 -3.64
N GLU A 201 -20.68 18.50 -3.67
CA GLU A 201 -21.60 19.60 -4.00
C GLU A 201 -21.60 20.72 -2.94
N GLN A 202 -21.54 20.32 -1.66
CA GLN A 202 -21.40 21.27 -0.55
C GLN A 202 -20.07 22.02 -0.60
N LEU A 203 -18.97 21.30 -0.87
CA LEU A 203 -17.64 21.92 -0.98
C LEU A 203 -17.53 22.82 -2.21
N ASP A 204 -18.15 22.47 -3.34
CA ASP A 204 -18.18 23.31 -4.53
C ASP A 204 -18.86 24.66 -4.30
N SER A 205 -19.88 24.73 -3.43
CA SER A 205 -20.53 25.97 -3.05
C SER A 205 -19.64 26.91 -2.21
N ARG A 206 -18.57 26.38 -1.60
CA ARG A 206 -17.65 27.12 -0.74
C ARG A 206 -16.28 27.37 -1.39
N ILE A 207 -15.86 26.45 -2.25
CA ILE A 207 -14.56 26.47 -2.94
C ILE A 207 -14.81 26.41 -4.43
N ALA A 208 -14.79 27.57 -5.07
CA ALA A 208 -15.09 27.66 -6.50
C ALA A 208 -14.19 26.74 -7.34
N GLY A 209 -14.81 25.85 -8.10
CA GLY A 209 -14.12 25.00 -9.03
C GLY A 209 -13.40 23.79 -8.43
N ILE A 210 -13.54 23.48 -7.14
CA ILE A 210 -12.92 22.31 -6.52
C ILE A 210 -13.17 21.05 -7.32
N GLN A 211 -12.15 20.18 -7.42
CA GLN A 211 -12.18 18.93 -8.16
C GLN A 211 -11.75 17.77 -7.26
N PHE A 212 -12.34 16.60 -7.49
CA PHE A 212 -12.00 15.36 -6.81
C PHE A 212 -11.48 14.34 -7.82
N LEU A 213 -10.24 13.91 -7.68
CA LEU A 213 -9.65 12.86 -8.50
C LEU A 213 -9.59 11.57 -7.68
N ILE A 214 -10.48 10.63 -7.96
CA ILE A 214 -10.68 9.40 -7.20
C ILE A 214 -10.19 8.22 -8.04
N ALA A 215 -9.08 7.60 -7.63
CA ALA A 215 -8.46 6.47 -8.32
C ALA A 215 -8.68 5.15 -7.58
N GLY A 216 -9.02 4.11 -8.32
CA GLY A 216 -9.19 2.74 -7.85
C GLY A 216 -10.32 2.02 -8.54
N GLY A 217 -10.26 0.70 -8.53
CA GLY A 217 -11.31 -0.19 -9.03
C GLY A 217 -11.75 -1.14 -7.91
N GLY A 218 -12.86 -1.82 -8.10
CA GLY A 218 -13.43 -2.77 -7.14
C GLY A 218 -14.89 -3.07 -7.45
N ASP A 219 -15.51 -3.88 -6.59
CA ASP A 219 -16.86 -4.41 -6.82
C ASP A 219 -17.98 -3.36 -6.77
N VAL A 220 -17.75 -2.21 -6.11
CA VAL A 220 -18.71 -1.09 -6.03
C VAL A 220 -18.33 0.11 -6.92
N PHE A 221 -17.30 -0.02 -7.76
CA PHE A 221 -16.80 1.09 -8.58
C PHE A 221 -17.90 1.69 -9.48
N ASP A 222 -18.65 0.86 -10.20
CA ASP A 222 -19.69 1.34 -11.14
C ASP A 222 -20.80 2.10 -10.40
N LYS A 223 -21.23 1.60 -9.23
CA LYS A 223 -22.21 2.27 -8.37
C LYS A 223 -21.73 3.65 -7.90
N LEU A 224 -20.46 3.74 -7.48
CA LEU A 224 -19.87 5.02 -7.06
C LEU A 224 -19.70 5.98 -8.23
N LYS A 225 -19.36 5.45 -9.40
CA LYS A 225 -19.24 6.25 -10.62
C LYS A 225 -20.59 6.84 -11.04
N GLU A 226 -21.67 6.07 -11.02
CA GLU A 226 -23.02 6.58 -11.28
C GLU A 226 -23.39 7.69 -10.30
N LYS A 227 -23.06 7.54 -9.01
CA LYS A 227 -23.30 8.56 -7.99
C LYS A 227 -22.49 9.84 -8.26
N ALA A 228 -21.22 9.72 -8.65
CA ALA A 228 -20.37 10.83 -9.02
C ALA A 228 -20.88 11.55 -10.29
N ASP A 229 -21.30 10.80 -11.30
CA ASP A 229 -21.86 11.35 -12.54
C ASP A 229 -23.18 12.11 -12.26
N ALA A 230 -24.00 11.65 -11.32
CA ALA A 230 -25.21 12.37 -10.89
C ALA A 230 -24.89 13.71 -10.20
N VAL A 231 -23.82 13.75 -9.35
CA VAL A 231 -23.32 15.01 -8.76
C VAL A 231 -22.81 15.95 -9.85
N ASN A 232 -21.98 15.46 -10.78
CA ASN A 232 -21.48 16.24 -11.91
C ASN A 232 -22.61 16.81 -12.78
N GLY A 233 -23.68 16.03 -12.99
CA GLY A 233 -24.87 16.46 -13.71
C GLY A 233 -25.60 17.62 -13.03
N ARG A 234 -25.75 17.59 -11.71
CA ARG A 234 -26.35 18.70 -10.92
C ARG A 234 -25.50 19.96 -10.97
N LEU A 235 -24.19 19.80 -10.83
CA LEU A 235 -23.21 20.92 -10.90
C LEU A 235 -22.97 21.43 -12.33
N LYS A 236 -23.42 20.71 -13.36
CA LYS A 236 -23.21 21.01 -14.79
C LYS A 236 -21.72 21.17 -15.14
N ARG A 237 -20.84 20.48 -14.41
CA ARG A 237 -19.40 20.44 -14.63
C ARG A 237 -18.80 19.14 -14.09
N LYS A 238 -17.59 18.82 -14.54
CA LYS A 238 -16.84 17.64 -14.10
C LYS A 238 -16.11 17.96 -12.78
N CYS A 239 -16.84 17.89 -11.66
CA CYS A 239 -16.32 18.09 -10.31
C CYS A 239 -15.60 16.84 -9.79
N ILE A 240 -16.14 15.66 -10.08
CA ILE A 240 -15.63 14.38 -9.61
C ILE A 240 -15.19 13.56 -10.80
N VAL A 241 -13.95 13.09 -10.75
CA VAL A 241 -13.33 12.20 -11.75
C VAL A 241 -13.02 10.87 -11.11
N MET A 242 -13.67 9.81 -11.56
CA MET A 242 -13.39 8.42 -11.18
C MET A 242 -12.52 7.77 -12.26
N THR A 243 -11.27 7.42 -11.93
CA THR A 243 -10.31 6.95 -12.97
C THR A 243 -10.35 5.44 -13.22
N GLY A 244 -10.94 4.66 -12.31
CA GLY A 244 -10.73 3.21 -12.28
C GLY A 244 -9.35 2.83 -11.71
N ALA A 245 -9.00 1.55 -11.84
CA ALA A 245 -7.72 1.03 -11.37
C ALA A 245 -6.55 1.59 -12.20
N ARG A 246 -5.48 2.03 -11.50
CA ARG A 246 -4.28 2.64 -12.11
C ARG A 246 -3.00 2.04 -11.52
N THR A 247 -1.91 2.10 -12.29
CA THR A 247 -0.54 1.74 -11.85
C THR A 247 0.38 2.94 -11.71
N ASP A 248 0.02 4.09 -12.28
CA ASP A 248 0.74 5.36 -12.25
C ASP A 248 0.26 6.27 -11.09
N ILE A 249 0.13 5.69 -9.90
CA ILE A 249 -0.39 6.35 -8.71
C ILE A 249 0.43 7.59 -8.33
N ASN A 250 1.73 7.57 -8.57
CA ASN A 250 2.60 8.73 -8.35
C ASN A 250 2.15 9.97 -9.14
N LYS A 251 1.65 9.81 -10.37
CA LYS A 251 1.12 10.91 -11.18
C LYS A 251 -0.25 11.37 -10.67
N ILE A 252 -1.09 10.43 -10.17
CA ILE A 252 -2.38 10.77 -9.52
C ILE A 252 -2.14 11.61 -8.26
N VAL A 253 -1.19 11.20 -7.42
CA VAL A 253 -0.80 11.94 -6.21
C VAL A 253 -0.21 13.31 -6.56
N ALA A 254 0.63 13.39 -7.59
CA ALA A 254 1.29 14.62 -8.01
C ALA A 254 0.31 15.75 -8.36
N VAL A 255 -0.88 15.42 -8.91
CA VAL A 255 -1.91 16.39 -9.33
C VAL A 255 -2.63 17.04 -8.15
N GLY A 256 -2.80 16.31 -7.02
CA GLY A 256 -3.56 16.81 -5.87
C GLY A 256 -2.87 17.96 -5.13
N ASP A 257 -3.63 18.96 -4.73
CA ASP A 257 -3.20 19.99 -3.77
C ASP A 257 -3.22 19.45 -2.34
N LEU A 258 -4.09 18.49 -2.08
CA LEU A 258 -4.11 17.66 -0.88
C LEU A 258 -4.51 16.24 -1.23
N PHE A 259 -4.18 15.32 -0.34
CA PHE A 259 -4.52 13.92 -0.47
C PHE A 259 -5.41 13.44 0.69
N VAL A 260 -6.39 12.60 0.39
CA VAL A 260 -7.19 11.91 1.40
C VAL A 260 -6.93 10.40 1.25
N GLY A 261 -6.68 9.70 2.35
CA GLY A 261 -6.51 8.26 2.33
C GLY A 261 -5.79 7.70 3.54
N VAL A 262 -5.46 6.41 3.50
CA VAL A 262 -4.85 5.66 4.61
C VAL A 262 -3.71 4.78 4.16
N SER A 263 -2.94 4.26 5.13
CA SER A 263 -1.91 3.25 4.93
C SER A 263 -0.95 3.64 3.81
N ARG A 264 -0.59 2.70 2.94
CA ARG A 264 0.37 2.92 1.86
C ARG A 264 0.05 4.15 0.99
N ALA A 265 -1.21 4.38 0.63
CA ALA A 265 -1.58 5.50 -0.22
C ALA A 265 -1.33 6.86 0.46
N ALA A 266 -1.59 6.97 1.77
CA ALA A 266 -1.25 8.15 2.55
C ALA A 266 0.27 8.37 2.63
N LEU A 267 1.04 7.30 2.86
CA LEU A 267 2.51 7.35 2.90
C LEU A 267 3.11 7.75 1.54
N GLU A 268 2.55 7.27 0.43
CA GLU A 268 2.94 7.66 -0.93
C GLU A 268 2.69 9.16 -1.18
N ALA A 269 1.58 9.70 -0.70
CA ALA A 269 1.26 11.12 -0.80
C ALA A 269 2.17 11.98 0.08
N MET A 270 2.45 11.55 1.32
CA MET A 270 3.43 12.18 2.20
C MET A 270 4.82 12.20 1.57
N SER A 271 5.24 11.11 0.91
CA SER A 271 6.50 11.05 0.17
C SER A 271 6.58 12.10 -0.94
N ALA A 272 5.47 12.40 -1.61
CA ALA A 272 5.36 13.45 -2.61
C ALA A 272 5.16 14.86 -2.00
N ALA A 273 5.41 15.03 -0.70
CA ALA A 273 5.22 16.28 0.06
C ALA A 273 3.80 16.87 -0.08
N LYS A 274 2.78 16.03 -0.18
CA LYS A 274 1.38 16.49 -0.19
C LYS A 274 0.86 16.60 1.24
N PRO A 275 0.08 17.65 1.60
CA PRO A 275 -0.72 17.65 2.81
C PRO A 275 -1.71 16.47 2.77
N VAL A 276 -1.83 15.71 3.87
CA VAL A 276 -2.63 14.50 3.93
C VAL A 276 -3.71 14.59 5.00
N ILE A 277 -4.93 14.20 4.65
CA ILE A 277 -6.00 13.87 5.59
C ILE A 277 -6.03 12.34 5.71
N VAL A 278 -5.71 11.82 6.89
CA VAL A 278 -5.68 10.37 7.12
C VAL A 278 -7.09 9.92 7.50
N ALA A 279 -7.76 9.29 6.54
CA ALA A 279 -9.16 8.86 6.62
C ALA A 279 -9.37 7.53 5.89
N GLY A 280 -9.99 6.56 6.55
CA GLY A 280 -10.25 5.23 6.03
C GLY A 280 -11.48 4.57 6.62
N ASN A 281 -11.78 3.35 6.18
CA ASN A 281 -12.91 2.57 6.68
C ASN A 281 -12.74 2.08 8.13
N GLU A 282 -11.50 2.06 8.63
CA GLU A 282 -11.21 1.63 10.02
C GLU A 282 -11.13 2.81 10.99
N GLY A 283 -11.21 4.07 10.50
CA GLY A 283 -11.21 5.26 11.34
C GLY A 283 -10.73 6.53 10.66
N TYR A 284 -10.47 7.55 11.49
CA TYR A 284 -10.14 8.91 11.10
C TYR A 284 -9.13 9.55 12.05
N ILE A 285 -8.00 10.00 11.53
CA ILE A 285 -6.99 10.77 12.26
C ILE A 285 -7.10 12.26 11.91
N GLY A 286 -7.59 12.58 10.70
CA GLY A 286 -7.71 13.95 10.19
C GLY A 286 -6.45 14.46 9.54
N ILE A 287 -6.23 15.77 9.55
CA ILE A 287 -5.04 16.43 8.99
C ILE A 287 -3.80 15.91 9.69
N PHE A 288 -2.88 15.33 8.92
CA PHE A 288 -1.64 14.79 9.46
C PHE A 288 -0.65 15.92 9.76
N ALA A 289 -0.22 15.98 11.02
CA ALA A 289 0.79 16.90 11.53
C ALA A 289 1.59 16.20 12.64
N GLU A 290 2.55 16.90 13.25
CA GLU A 290 3.47 16.34 14.24
C GLU A 290 2.74 15.71 15.44
N ASP A 291 1.69 16.33 15.93
CA ASP A 291 0.86 15.84 17.04
C ASP A 291 0.11 14.53 16.74
N LYS A 292 0.02 14.14 15.46
CA LYS A 292 -0.63 12.90 15.00
C LYS A 292 0.33 11.77 14.71
N LEU A 293 1.65 11.99 14.79
CA LEU A 293 2.64 10.98 14.40
C LEU A 293 2.51 9.68 15.20
N SER A 294 2.44 9.77 16.54
CA SER A 294 2.37 8.59 17.42
C SER A 294 1.16 7.71 17.07
N ILE A 295 -0.03 8.30 17.07
CA ILE A 295 -1.26 7.56 16.77
C ILE A 295 -1.28 6.98 15.35
N ALA A 296 -0.69 7.67 14.37
CA ALA A 296 -0.60 7.18 13.01
C ALA A 296 0.38 6.00 12.88
N GLN A 297 1.51 6.03 13.60
CA GLN A 297 2.50 4.95 13.58
C GLN A 297 2.01 3.67 14.27
N GLU A 298 1.28 3.78 15.38
CA GLU A 298 0.75 2.64 16.14
C GLU A 298 -0.02 1.64 15.26
N ASN A 299 -0.71 2.13 14.23
CA ASN A 299 -1.53 1.30 13.35
C ASN A 299 -1.15 1.41 11.86
N ASN A 300 0.08 1.86 11.57
CA ASN A 300 0.61 2.02 10.21
C ASN A 300 -0.31 2.84 9.30
N PHE A 301 -0.80 3.97 9.81
CA PHE A 301 -1.71 4.89 9.10
C PHE A 301 -3.04 4.27 8.64
N CYS A 302 -3.47 3.14 9.24
CA CYS A 302 -4.75 2.51 8.91
C CYS A 302 -5.95 3.08 9.67
N CYS A 303 -5.71 3.93 10.69
CA CYS A 303 -6.72 4.51 11.60
C CYS A 303 -7.46 3.48 12.46
N ARG A 304 -6.94 2.26 12.59
CA ARG A 304 -7.59 1.22 13.39
C ARG A 304 -7.67 1.63 14.86
N GLY A 305 -8.89 1.56 15.44
CA GLY A 305 -9.14 1.98 16.81
C GLY A 305 -9.36 3.49 17.00
N CYS A 306 -9.27 4.29 15.93
CA CYS A 306 -9.63 5.71 15.95
C CYS A 306 -11.16 5.91 15.78
N GLU A 307 -11.64 7.13 16.00
CA GLU A 307 -13.02 7.48 15.68
C GLU A 307 -13.31 7.25 14.19
N MET A 308 -14.57 6.93 13.87
CA MET A 308 -14.95 6.69 12.47
C MET A 308 -14.93 8.00 11.66
N SER A 309 -14.59 7.86 10.37
CA SER A 309 -14.72 8.96 9.41
C SER A 309 -16.19 9.33 9.21
N ASP A 310 -16.46 10.63 9.18
CA ASP A 310 -17.78 11.16 8.83
C ASP A 310 -17.65 12.32 7.82
N ARG A 311 -18.77 12.62 7.15
CA ARG A 311 -18.84 13.66 6.10
C ARG A 311 -18.52 15.05 6.61
N GLN A 312 -18.94 15.37 7.84
CA GLN A 312 -18.74 16.70 8.40
C GLN A 312 -17.27 16.95 8.70
N LYS A 313 -16.61 16.04 9.46
CA LYS A 313 -15.17 16.15 9.78
C LYS A 313 -14.32 16.21 8.50
N LEU A 314 -14.61 15.31 7.54
CA LEU A 314 -13.90 15.28 6.27
C LEU A 314 -14.08 16.58 5.47
N SER A 315 -15.29 17.13 5.40
CA SER A 315 -15.59 18.40 4.73
C SER A 315 -14.87 19.57 5.40
N GLU A 316 -14.88 19.65 6.73
CA GLU A 316 -14.23 20.71 7.52
C GLU A 316 -12.71 20.68 7.33
N ASP A 317 -12.07 19.50 7.37
CA ASP A 317 -10.63 19.37 7.18
C ASP A 317 -10.20 19.68 5.74
N ILE A 318 -10.97 19.27 4.73
CA ILE A 318 -10.72 19.64 3.32
C ILE A 318 -10.82 21.16 3.16
N LEU A 319 -11.89 21.78 3.69
CA LEU A 319 -12.07 23.23 3.63
C LEU A 319 -10.91 23.97 4.32
N ARG A 320 -10.50 23.50 5.50
CA ARG A 320 -9.39 24.06 6.27
C ARG A 320 -8.07 24.01 5.48
N LEU A 321 -7.73 22.85 4.88
CA LEU A 321 -6.49 22.71 4.12
C LEU A 321 -6.51 23.48 2.81
N ILE A 322 -7.60 23.47 2.06
CA ILE A 322 -7.67 24.24 0.80
C ILE A 322 -7.56 25.74 1.07
N SER A 323 -8.20 26.22 2.15
CA SER A 323 -8.18 27.63 2.54
C SER A 323 -6.91 28.07 3.27
N ALA A 324 -6.03 27.15 3.67
CA ALA A 324 -4.75 27.46 4.29
C ALA A 324 -3.82 28.18 3.31
N ASP A 325 -2.94 29.02 3.83
CA ASP A 325 -1.90 29.66 3.03
C ASP A 325 -0.88 28.66 2.47
N ALA A 326 -0.12 29.08 1.48
CA ALA A 326 0.82 28.23 0.79
C ALA A 326 1.93 27.69 1.71
N GLN A 327 2.37 28.48 2.70
CA GLN A 327 3.41 28.07 3.64
C GLN A 327 2.90 26.97 4.56
N THR A 328 1.72 27.11 5.14
CA THR A 328 1.10 26.07 5.99
C THR A 328 0.95 24.75 5.24
N LYS A 329 0.48 24.78 3.98
CA LYS A 329 0.38 23.57 3.14
C LYS A 329 1.75 22.94 2.87
N ALA A 330 2.74 23.76 2.56
CA ALA A 330 4.11 23.30 2.32
C ALA A 330 4.71 22.68 3.58
N ASP A 331 4.57 23.30 4.74
CA ASP A 331 5.12 22.81 6.01
C ASP A 331 4.52 21.44 6.36
N LEU A 332 3.20 21.27 6.23
CA LEU A 332 2.55 19.97 6.45
C LEU A 332 3.04 18.89 5.46
N GLY A 333 3.16 19.24 4.19
CA GLY A 333 3.65 18.33 3.17
C GLY A 333 5.10 17.90 3.40
N TRP A 334 6.00 18.86 3.69
CA TRP A 334 7.41 18.59 3.96
C TRP A 334 7.60 17.80 5.25
N TYR A 335 6.86 18.12 6.33
CA TYR A 335 6.87 17.30 7.54
C TYR A 335 6.50 15.85 7.23
N GLY A 336 5.42 15.63 6.45
CA GLY A 336 5.04 14.29 6.00
C GLY A 336 6.19 13.58 5.26
N ARG A 337 6.88 14.27 4.35
CA ARG A 337 8.03 13.71 3.62
C ARG A 337 9.21 13.37 4.54
N GLU A 338 9.52 14.20 5.53
CA GLU A 338 10.56 13.89 6.53
C GLU A 338 10.24 12.62 7.31
N VAL A 339 8.98 12.43 7.70
CA VAL A 339 8.50 11.19 8.36
C VAL A 339 8.73 9.97 7.46
N ILE A 340 8.47 10.09 6.13
CA ILE A 340 8.73 9.00 5.19
C ILE A 340 10.22 8.66 5.11
N PHE A 341 11.10 9.64 4.94
CA PHE A 341 12.54 9.38 4.89
C PHE A 341 13.04 8.72 6.15
N LYS A 342 12.58 9.17 7.31
CA LYS A 342 13.05 8.69 8.61
C LYS A 342 12.56 7.28 8.95
N PHE A 343 11.31 6.95 8.59
CA PHE A 343 10.65 5.74 9.09
C PHE A 343 10.11 4.81 8.01
N TYR A 344 9.81 5.32 6.79
CA TYR A 344 9.01 4.60 5.80
C TYR A 344 9.65 4.49 4.41
N SER A 345 10.94 4.77 4.27
CA SER A 345 11.62 4.62 2.98
C SER A 345 11.87 3.16 2.63
N VAL A 346 11.91 2.85 1.34
CA VAL A 346 12.33 1.52 0.84
C VAL A 346 13.74 1.17 1.33
N SER A 347 14.63 2.17 1.45
CA SER A 347 15.98 1.98 1.99
C SER A 347 15.93 1.47 3.43
N LYS A 348 15.13 2.10 4.30
CA LYS A 348 14.95 1.67 5.70
C LYS A 348 14.35 0.26 5.79
N MET A 349 13.33 -0.02 4.97
CA MET A 349 12.74 -1.36 4.89
C MET A 349 13.77 -2.42 4.49
N ALA A 350 14.63 -2.12 3.53
CA ALA A 350 15.68 -3.04 3.11
C ALA A 350 16.71 -3.26 4.22
N ASP A 351 17.11 -2.21 4.98
CA ASP A 351 18.01 -2.33 6.15
C ASP A 351 17.43 -3.31 7.18
N ASP A 352 16.13 -3.14 7.51
CA ASP A 352 15.46 -4.01 8.49
C ASP A 352 15.36 -5.47 7.99
N CYS A 353 15.07 -5.65 6.69
CA CYS A 353 15.04 -6.99 6.09
C CYS A 353 16.43 -7.65 6.09
N ILE A 354 17.48 -6.91 5.74
CA ILE A 354 18.86 -7.42 5.73
C ILE A 354 19.25 -7.84 7.15
N LYS A 355 18.98 -7.01 8.15
CA LYS A 355 19.24 -7.37 9.55
C LYS A 355 18.53 -8.67 9.94
N MET A 356 17.26 -8.83 9.57
CA MET A 356 16.53 -10.08 9.85
C MET A 356 17.16 -11.28 9.10
N TYR A 357 17.63 -11.09 7.87
CA TYR A 357 18.29 -12.16 7.10
C TYR A 357 19.61 -12.60 7.77
N GLU A 358 20.41 -11.64 8.24
CA GLU A 358 21.66 -11.90 8.94
C GLU A 358 21.42 -12.64 10.26
N ASP A 359 20.38 -12.27 11.02
CA ASP A 359 20.01 -12.91 12.28
C ASP A 359 19.34 -14.30 12.08
N ALA A 360 18.92 -14.61 10.87
CA ALA A 360 18.27 -15.90 10.54
C ALA A 360 19.24 -16.89 9.88
N TYR A 361 20.30 -16.40 9.22
CA TYR A 361 21.32 -17.18 8.49
C TYR A 361 22.33 -17.81 9.43
#